data_b2c3f99a7c401dc7b22289f157e5b366
#
_entry.id   b2c3f99a7c401dc7b22289f157e5b366
#
_cell.length_a   1.000
_cell.length_b   1.000
_cell.length_c   1.000
_cell.angle_alpha   90.00
_cell.angle_beta   90.00
_cell.angle_gamma   90.00
#
_symmetry.space_group_name_H-M   'P 1'
#
loop_
_entity.id
_entity.type
_entity.pdbx_description
1 polymer ?
#
loop_
_entity_poly.entity_id
_entity_poly.type
_entity_poly.pdbx_seq_one_letter_code
_entity_poly.pdbx_strand_id
1 'polypeptide(L)'
;MKSTTIGDYVNGAAFPTKKLDEKDRVLEFMSKPVPFCVTAGHFEDAITGEPVEDRSWAWYRRGGWQWSDRDAYHVEKYDLELDPEFVACAL
;
A
#
# COMPACT_ATOMS: atom_id res chain seq x y z
N MET A 1 -7.54 -13.39 4.05
CA MET A 1 -7.35 -12.18 3.23
C MET A 1 -6.00 -12.22 2.54
N LYS A 2 -5.97 -11.84 1.26
CA LYS A 2 -4.73 -11.78 0.50
C LYS A 2 -4.05 -10.43 0.68
N SER A 3 -2.72 -10.44 0.81
CA SER A 3 -1.92 -9.24 0.75
C SER A 3 -1.85 -8.72 -0.68
N THR A 4 -1.92 -7.40 -0.85
CA THR A 4 -1.84 -6.76 -2.18
C THR A 4 -0.40 -6.64 -2.68
N THR A 5 0.58 -6.80 -1.82
CA THR A 5 2.00 -6.68 -2.18
C THR A 5 2.62 -8.03 -2.52
N ILE A 6 3.68 -8.00 -3.29
CA ILE A 6 4.47 -9.19 -3.61
C ILE A 6 5.39 -9.50 -2.43
N GLY A 7 4.95 -10.41 -1.56
CA GLY A 7 5.66 -10.73 -0.33
C GLY A 7 5.63 -9.60 0.69
N ASP A 8 6.32 -9.82 1.79
CA ASP A 8 6.44 -8.82 2.85
C ASP A 8 7.62 -7.88 2.56
N TYR A 9 7.52 -6.66 3.04
CA TYR A 9 8.64 -5.72 2.98
C TYR A 9 8.85 -5.10 4.35
N VAL A 10 10.11 -4.85 4.69
CA VAL A 10 10.51 -4.31 6.00
C VAL A 10 11.39 -3.08 5.83
N ASN A 11 11.42 -2.26 6.87
CA ASN A 11 12.24 -1.05 6.86
C ASN A 11 13.73 -1.40 6.70
N GLY A 12 14.41 -0.65 5.84
CA GLY A 12 15.84 -0.82 5.60
C GLY A 12 16.20 -1.94 4.63
N ALA A 13 15.22 -2.68 4.12
CA ALA A 13 15.46 -3.73 3.13
C ALA A 13 14.91 -3.32 1.77
N ALA A 14 15.54 -3.80 0.72
CA ALA A 14 15.02 -3.61 -0.64
C ALA A 14 13.72 -4.38 -0.83
N PHE A 15 12.81 -3.83 -1.62
CA PHE A 15 11.56 -4.50 -1.98
C PHE A 15 11.34 -4.42 -3.49
N PRO A 16 10.55 -5.35 -4.07
CA PRO A 16 10.29 -5.33 -5.51
C PRO A 16 9.54 -4.06 -5.91
N THR A 17 9.91 -3.51 -7.07
CA THR A 17 9.25 -2.33 -7.62
C THR A 17 8.80 -2.60 -9.05
N LYS A 18 7.67 -2.02 -9.44
CA LYS A 18 7.15 -2.11 -10.79
C LYS A 18 6.32 -0.87 -11.08
N LYS A 19 6.70 -0.13 -12.10
CA LYS A 19 5.95 1.04 -12.54
C LYS A 19 4.62 0.64 -13.15
N LEU A 20 3.54 1.28 -12.71
CA LEU A 20 2.19 1.04 -13.23
C LEU A 20 1.79 2.17 -14.17
N ASP A 21 1.23 1.81 -15.33
CA ASP A 21 0.73 2.78 -16.31
C ASP A 21 -0.48 3.55 -15.77
N GLU A 22 -1.32 2.91 -14.98
CA GLU A 22 -2.52 3.52 -14.40
C GLU A 22 -2.43 3.63 -12.87
N LYS A 23 -1.29 4.06 -12.40
CA LYS A 23 -0.99 4.20 -10.97
C LYS A 23 -2.05 5.02 -10.22
N ASP A 24 -2.49 6.14 -10.80
CA ASP A 24 -3.48 7.02 -10.17
C ASP A 24 -4.81 6.30 -9.93
N ARG A 25 -5.23 5.45 -10.87
CA ARG A 25 -6.46 4.67 -10.73
C ARG A 25 -6.35 3.62 -9.65
N VAL A 26 -5.20 2.97 -9.55
CA VAL A 26 -4.94 1.97 -8.51
C VAL A 26 -4.93 2.63 -7.14
N LEU A 27 -4.26 3.76 -7.00
CA LEU A 27 -4.22 4.51 -5.74
C LEU A 27 -5.60 5.02 -5.33
N GLU A 28 -6.39 5.48 -6.30
CA GLU A 28 -7.77 5.89 -6.05
C GLU A 28 -8.60 4.72 -5.51
N PHE A 29 -8.48 3.54 -6.13
CA PHE A 29 -9.16 2.33 -5.65
C PHE A 29 -8.75 1.99 -4.21
N MET A 30 -7.47 2.09 -3.89
CA MET A 30 -6.96 1.78 -2.55
C MET A 30 -7.45 2.76 -1.49
N SER A 31 -7.87 3.96 -1.86
CA SER A 31 -8.37 4.97 -0.92
C SER A 31 -9.90 4.98 -0.77
N LYS A 32 -10.63 4.25 -1.63
CA LYS A 32 -12.10 4.30 -1.67
C LYS A 32 -12.81 3.63 -0.51
N PRO A 33 -12.38 2.44 -0.03
CA PRO A 33 -13.13 1.76 1.02
C PRO A 33 -13.07 2.51 2.34
N VAL A 34 -14.10 2.32 3.16
CA VAL A 34 -14.06 2.77 4.55
C VAL A 34 -13.08 1.86 5.30
N PRO A 35 -12.11 2.41 6.04
CA PRO A 35 -11.19 1.58 6.80
C PRO A 35 -11.94 0.73 7.83
N PHE A 36 -11.51 -0.52 8.00
CA PHE A 36 -12.06 -1.37 9.05
C PHE A 36 -11.29 -1.26 10.36
N CYS A 37 -10.09 -0.70 10.33
CA CYS A 37 -9.25 -0.52 11.50
C CYS A 37 -8.32 0.67 11.27
N VAL A 38 -8.07 1.44 12.31
CA VAL A 38 -7.07 2.52 12.28
C VAL A 38 -6.07 2.26 13.40
N THR A 39 -4.81 2.16 13.03
CA THR A 39 -3.72 1.95 13.99
C THR A 39 -3.29 3.30 14.57
N ALA A 40 -3.07 3.35 15.88
CA ALA A 40 -2.52 4.53 16.53
C ALA A 40 -1.07 4.75 16.10
N GLY A 41 -0.66 6.01 15.95
CA GLY A 41 0.70 6.37 15.54
C GLY A 41 0.87 6.44 14.03
N HIS A 42 2.11 6.40 13.60
CA HIS A 42 2.49 6.55 12.20
C HIS A 42 3.34 5.37 11.75
N PHE A 43 3.21 5.01 10.47
CA PHE A 43 4.14 4.06 9.87
C PHE A 43 5.40 4.80 9.43
N GLU A 44 6.47 4.04 9.20
CA GLU A 44 7.73 4.57 8.73
C GLU A 44 7.92 4.33 7.24
N ASP A 45 8.63 5.27 6.59
CA ASP A 45 9.10 5.09 5.23
C ASP A 45 10.15 3.96 5.23
N ALA A 46 9.94 2.92 4.46
CA ALA A 46 10.81 1.74 4.45
C ALA A 46 12.20 2.03 3.88
N ILE A 47 12.36 3.11 3.12
CA ILE A 47 13.64 3.50 2.52
C ILE A 47 14.43 4.43 3.45
N THR A 48 13.78 5.45 3.98
CA THR A 48 14.45 6.47 4.82
C THR A 48 14.43 6.12 6.30
N GLY A 49 13.50 5.28 6.76
CA GLY A 49 13.31 4.97 8.15
C GLY A 49 12.63 6.06 8.95
N GLU A 50 12.20 7.14 8.32
CA GLU A 50 11.55 8.25 8.98
C GLU A 50 10.05 8.06 9.10
N PRO A 51 9.42 8.52 10.21
CA PRO A 51 7.97 8.42 10.34
C PRO A 51 7.25 9.30 9.31
N VAL A 52 6.15 8.76 8.76
CA VAL A 52 5.28 9.48 7.82
C VAL A 52 4.15 10.10 8.64
N GLU A 53 4.33 11.36 9.03
CA GLU A 53 3.44 12.04 9.98
C GLU A 53 2.21 12.69 9.34
N ASP A 54 2.22 12.88 8.03
CA ASP A 54 1.12 13.52 7.29
C ASP A 54 0.04 12.54 6.83
N ARG A 55 0.13 11.28 7.23
CA ARG A 55 -0.83 10.25 6.86
C ARG A 55 -1.27 9.45 8.07
N SER A 56 -2.53 9.02 8.08
CA SER A 56 -3.03 8.03 9.03
C SER A 56 -2.50 6.65 8.68
N TRP A 57 -2.65 5.71 9.60
CA TRP A 57 -2.31 4.32 9.34
C TRP A 57 -3.58 3.48 9.45
N ALA A 58 -4.39 3.55 8.40
CA ALA A 58 -5.65 2.82 8.31
C ALA A 58 -5.49 1.55 7.50
N TRP A 59 -6.34 0.57 7.80
CA TRP A 59 -6.38 -0.73 7.12
C TRP A 59 -7.69 -0.88 6.38
N TYR A 60 -7.62 -1.47 5.19
CA TYR A 60 -8.76 -1.62 4.28
C TYR A 60 -8.90 -3.06 3.83
N ARG A 61 -10.15 -3.45 3.54
CA ARG A 61 -10.50 -4.74 2.95
C ARG A 61 -11.49 -4.53 1.82
N ARG A 62 -11.27 -5.23 0.71
CA ARG A 62 -12.21 -5.24 -0.41
C ARG A 62 -11.93 -6.43 -1.33
N GLY A 63 -12.99 -7.18 -1.71
CA GLY A 63 -12.87 -8.26 -2.70
C GLY A 63 -11.89 -9.37 -2.32
N GLY A 64 -11.71 -9.65 -1.04
CA GLY A 64 -10.76 -10.65 -0.58
C GLY A 64 -9.32 -10.14 -0.41
N TRP A 65 -9.09 -8.84 -0.67
CA TRP A 65 -7.78 -8.20 -0.53
C TRP A 65 -7.74 -7.34 0.73
N GLN A 66 -6.54 -7.22 1.29
CA GLN A 66 -6.29 -6.37 2.45
C GLN A 66 -5.02 -5.56 2.24
N TRP A 67 -5.05 -4.28 2.61
CA TRP A 67 -3.89 -3.39 2.53
C TRP A 67 -4.01 -2.29 3.58
N SER A 68 -2.94 -1.49 3.72
CA SER A 68 -2.94 -0.32 4.61
C SER A 68 -2.45 0.93 3.87
N ASP A 69 -2.58 2.07 4.53
CA ASP A 69 -2.04 3.34 4.02
C ASP A 69 -0.52 3.26 3.78
N ARG A 70 0.18 2.42 4.56
CA ARG A 70 1.62 2.17 4.37
C ARG A 70 1.90 1.60 2.98
N ASP A 71 1.09 0.65 2.55
CA ASP A 71 1.25 0.05 1.22
C ASP A 71 1.00 1.09 0.12
N ALA A 72 -0.09 1.85 0.23
CA ALA A 72 -0.43 2.88 -0.75
C ALA A 72 0.66 3.96 -0.84
N TYR A 73 1.19 4.38 0.29
CA TYR A 73 2.29 5.35 0.34
C TYR A 73 3.51 4.85 -0.45
N HIS A 74 3.91 3.61 -0.25
CA HIS A 74 5.08 3.05 -0.93
C HIS A 74 4.84 2.80 -2.41
N VAL A 75 3.61 2.49 -2.81
CA VAL A 75 3.24 2.43 -4.24
C VAL A 75 3.36 3.82 -4.87
N GLU A 76 2.82 4.84 -4.22
CA GLU A 76 2.84 6.21 -4.74
C GLU A 76 4.26 6.74 -4.88
N LYS A 77 5.09 6.56 -3.86
CA LYS A 77 6.41 7.19 -3.80
C LYS A 77 7.52 6.37 -4.44
N TYR A 78 7.45 5.06 -4.34
CA TYR A 78 8.56 4.18 -4.75
C TYR A 78 8.17 3.10 -5.76
N ASP A 79 6.95 3.10 -6.26
CA ASP A 79 6.45 2.07 -7.17
C ASP A 79 6.53 0.66 -6.58
N LEU A 80 6.21 0.50 -5.29
CA LEU A 80 6.15 -0.82 -4.65
C LEU A 80 5.31 -1.76 -5.51
N GLU A 81 5.86 -2.93 -5.83
CA GLU A 81 5.17 -3.89 -6.69
C GLU A 81 3.96 -4.49 -6.00
N LEU A 82 2.80 -4.41 -6.66
CA LEU A 82 1.57 -5.01 -6.21
C LEU A 82 1.31 -6.33 -6.95
N ASP A 83 0.54 -7.22 -6.31
CA ASP A 83 0.12 -8.46 -6.94
C ASP A 83 -0.66 -8.13 -8.22
N PRO A 84 -0.31 -8.74 -9.38
CA PRO A 84 -1.00 -8.47 -10.64
C PRO A 84 -2.49 -8.73 -10.60
N GLU A 85 -2.94 -9.71 -9.82
CA GLU A 85 -4.38 -10.00 -9.68
C GLU A 85 -5.09 -8.86 -8.94
N PHE A 86 -4.43 -8.26 -7.95
CA PHE A 86 -4.99 -7.09 -7.27
C PHE A 86 -5.07 -5.90 -8.21
N VAL A 87 -4.03 -5.65 -8.99
CA VAL A 87 -4.02 -4.54 -9.97
C VAL A 87 -5.16 -4.70 -10.98
N ALA A 88 -5.36 -5.91 -11.49
CA ALA A 88 -6.48 -6.20 -12.39
C ALA A 88 -7.83 -5.95 -11.74
N CYS A 89 -7.97 -6.26 -10.46
CA CYS A 89 -9.19 -6.01 -9.69
C CYS A 89 -9.44 -4.51 -9.49
N ALA A 90 -8.38 -3.72 -9.34
CA ALA A 90 -8.48 -2.28 -9.13
C ALA A 90 -8.82 -1.50 -10.41
N LEU A 91 -8.56 -2.07 -11.54
CA LEU A 91 -8.86 -1.48 -12.85
C LEU A 91 -10.15 -2.05 -13.43
#